data_9446317e071f318ff9ab3df4a1d68272
#
_entry.id   9446317e071f318ff9ab3df4a1d68272
#
_cell.length_a   1.000
_cell.length_b   1.000
_cell.length_c   1.000
_cell.angle_alpha   90.00
_cell.angle_beta   90.00
_cell.angle_gamma   90.00
#
_symmetry.space_group_name_H-M   'P 1'
#
loop_
_entity.id
_entity.type
_entity.pdbx_description
1 polymer ?
#
loop_
_entity_poly.entity_id
_entity_poly.type
_entity_poly.pdbx_seq_one_letter_code
_entity_poly.pdbx_strand_id
1 'polypeptide(L)'
;MVSIQIIKILRKEEKQMKKLLSLVLIGTLVLSLTACGNSSSKDNSFSKETTTTKKEEKKEPLNLTGTWKSDENEGAWMEATISDNVISIDWVTDEGKTKATYWVGSYDVPTTATSEYSWVSNNDHEKTKNALLASNDDTKEFTYKNDILSFTASMQGVSKVVELKKQ
;
A
#
# COMPACT_ATOMS: atom_id res chain seq x y z
N MET A 1 12.02 20.35 -17.78
CA MET A 1 11.78 21.04 -16.49
C MET A 1 11.16 20.12 -15.44
N VAL A 2 10.20 19.28 -15.79
CA VAL A 2 9.50 18.32 -14.89
C VAL A 2 10.46 17.40 -14.14
N SER A 3 11.46 16.81 -14.82
CA SER A 3 12.42 15.87 -14.22
C SER A 3 13.23 16.45 -13.05
N ILE A 4 13.62 17.73 -13.14
CA ILE A 4 14.41 18.41 -12.09
C ILE A 4 13.58 18.64 -10.82
N GLN A 5 12.30 18.95 -10.97
CA GLN A 5 11.39 19.16 -9.83
C GLN A 5 11.14 17.85 -9.08
N ILE A 6 10.90 16.78 -9.78
CA ILE A 6 10.68 15.44 -9.17
C ILE A 6 11.92 15.00 -8.37
N ILE A 7 13.13 15.19 -8.91
CA ILE A 7 14.38 14.86 -8.21
C ILE A 7 14.57 15.69 -6.94
N LYS A 8 14.22 16.98 -6.98
CA LYS A 8 14.30 17.84 -5.79
C LYS A 8 13.33 17.38 -4.69
N ILE A 9 12.13 16.94 -5.06
CA ILE A 9 11.12 16.42 -4.14
C ILE A 9 11.65 15.17 -3.42
N LEU A 10 12.14 14.19 -4.17
CA LEU A 10 12.69 12.94 -3.59
C LEU A 10 13.86 13.20 -2.63
N ARG A 11 14.77 14.13 -2.96
CA ARG A 11 15.91 14.50 -2.07
C ARG A 11 15.49 15.24 -0.80
N LYS A 12 14.44 16.06 -0.85
CA LYS A 12 13.98 16.83 0.30
C LYS A 12 13.40 15.89 1.38
N GLU A 13 12.65 14.91 0.98
CA GLU A 13 12.05 13.91 1.85
C GLU A 13 13.10 13.02 2.54
N GLU A 14 14.14 12.61 1.82
CA GLU A 14 15.25 11.82 2.39
C GLU A 14 15.93 12.55 3.57
N LYS A 15 16.09 13.87 3.45
CA LYS A 15 16.65 14.70 4.52
C LYS A 15 15.73 14.81 5.74
N GLN A 16 14.41 14.76 5.55
CA GLN A 16 13.45 14.81 6.66
C GLN A 16 13.38 13.48 7.41
N MET A 17 13.41 12.34 6.71
CA MET A 17 13.41 11.02 7.35
C MET A 17 14.64 10.77 8.23
N LYS A 18 15.83 11.23 7.81
CA LYS A 18 17.06 11.12 8.63
C LYS A 18 16.99 11.92 9.95
N LYS A 19 16.18 12.98 10.01
CA LYS A 19 15.95 13.76 11.23
C LYS A 19 14.95 13.09 12.19
N LEU A 20 13.98 12.33 11.67
CA LEU A 20 12.95 11.65 12.48
C LEU A 20 13.47 10.34 13.11
N LEU A 21 14.42 9.64 12.47
CA LEU A 21 14.98 8.38 12.99
C LEU A 21 15.89 8.57 14.22
N SER A 22 16.28 9.79 14.55
CA SER A 22 17.16 10.10 15.71
C SER A 22 16.44 10.28 17.04
N LEU A 23 15.12 10.17 17.12
CA LEU A 23 14.32 10.54 18.30
C LEU A 23 13.54 9.39 18.95
N VAL A 24 13.66 8.14 18.50
CA VAL A 24 12.92 6.99 19.08
C VAL A 24 13.90 5.90 19.53
N LEU A 25 14.65 6.19 20.57
CA LEU A 25 15.48 5.19 21.27
C LEU A 25 15.59 5.53 22.75
N ILE A 26 14.48 5.55 23.51
CA ILE A 26 14.52 5.47 24.98
C ILE A 26 13.17 4.91 25.50
N GLY A 27 13.27 3.77 26.22
CA GLY A 27 12.35 3.35 27.27
C GLY A 27 11.20 2.43 26.84
N THR A 28 10.91 1.35 27.45
CA THR A 28 11.28 0.70 28.72
C THR A 28 10.78 -0.73 28.72
N LEU A 29 11.59 -1.62 29.24
CA LEU A 29 11.33 -3.00 29.61
C LEU A 29 10.46 -3.04 30.88
N VAL A 30 9.28 -3.67 30.85
CA VAL A 30 8.61 -4.15 32.08
C VAL A 30 8.05 -5.56 31.85
N LEU A 31 8.68 -6.50 32.50
CA LEU A 31 8.21 -7.86 32.75
C LEU A 31 7.17 -7.84 33.88
N SER A 32 6.07 -8.59 33.72
CA SER A 32 5.37 -9.16 34.86
C SER A 32 4.69 -10.49 34.51
N LEU A 33 5.23 -11.54 35.11
CA LEU A 33 4.66 -12.87 35.27
C LEU A 33 3.67 -12.87 36.44
N THR A 34 2.52 -13.59 36.29
CA THR A 34 1.84 -14.32 37.36
C THR A 34 0.81 -15.23 36.68
N ALA A 35 0.96 -16.51 36.68
CA ALA A 35 0.80 -17.54 37.72
C ALA A 35 -0.63 -18.13 37.78
N CYS A 36 -0.66 -19.44 37.54
CA CYS A 36 -1.62 -20.50 37.72
C CYS A 36 -2.71 -20.35 38.78
N GLY A 37 -3.86 -21.01 38.50
CA GLY A 37 -4.84 -21.40 39.48
C GLY A 37 -5.81 -22.43 38.91
N ASN A 38 -5.58 -23.70 39.21
CA ASN A 38 -6.41 -24.87 38.91
C ASN A 38 -7.47 -25.04 39.99
N SER A 39 -8.72 -25.30 39.66
CA SER A 39 -9.59 -26.20 40.45
C SER A 39 -10.92 -26.50 39.75
N SER A 40 -11.22 -27.78 39.71
CA SER A 40 -12.41 -28.47 39.25
C SER A 40 -13.61 -28.16 40.12
N SER A 41 -14.81 -28.10 39.54
CA SER A 41 -16.03 -28.71 40.08
C SER A 41 -17.09 -28.81 38.99
N LYS A 42 -17.67 -30.00 38.87
CA LYS A 42 -18.85 -30.38 38.10
C LYS A 42 -20.08 -29.71 38.66
N ASP A 43 -20.99 -29.22 37.82
CA ASP A 43 -22.40 -29.48 37.99
C ASP A 43 -23.13 -29.37 36.62
N ASN A 44 -24.01 -30.36 36.42
CA ASN A 44 -24.90 -30.48 35.28
C ASN A 44 -26.06 -29.52 35.42
N SER A 45 -26.29 -28.68 34.41
CA SER A 45 -27.59 -28.13 34.15
C SER A 45 -27.88 -28.11 32.64
N PHE A 46 -28.81 -28.94 32.25
CA PHE A 46 -29.40 -29.04 30.93
C PHE A 46 -30.16 -27.76 30.62
N SER A 47 -29.64 -26.91 29.75
CA SER A 47 -30.38 -25.76 29.23
C SER A 47 -30.33 -25.75 27.71
N LYS A 48 -31.50 -25.90 27.17
CA LYS A 48 -32.02 -25.86 25.82
C LYS A 48 -31.19 -24.97 24.88
N GLU A 49 -30.52 -25.61 23.95
CA GLU A 49 -29.79 -25.02 22.84
C GLU A 49 -30.77 -24.29 21.92
N THR A 50 -30.77 -22.96 22.02
CA THR A 50 -31.37 -22.11 20.98
C THR A 50 -30.31 -21.92 19.90
N THR A 51 -30.38 -22.74 18.87
CA THR A 51 -29.55 -22.61 17.68
C THR A 51 -29.88 -21.30 16.98
N THR A 52 -29.21 -20.23 17.37
CA THR A 52 -29.18 -18.99 16.58
C THR A 52 -28.27 -19.25 15.40
N THR A 53 -28.82 -19.60 14.27
CA THR A 53 -28.13 -19.68 12.99
C THR A 53 -27.64 -18.28 12.67
N LYS A 54 -26.39 -17.98 13.03
CA LYS A 54 -25.70 -16.77 12.60
C LYS A 54 -25.51 -16.91 11.09
N LYS A 55 -26.33 -16.19 10.33
CA LYS A 55 -26.17 -16.05 8.88
C LYS A 55 -24.75 -15.53 8.63
N GLU A 56 -23.86 -16.37 8.13
CA GLU A 56 -22.54 -15.92 7.67
C GLU A 56 -22.78 -14.94 6.53
N GLU A 57 -22.50 -13.66 6.78
CA GLU A 57 -22.40 -12.67 5.72
C GLU A 57 -21.23 -13.09 4.84
N LYS A 58 -21.52 -13.48 3.61
CA LYS A 58 -20.53 -13.73 2.57
C LYS A 58 -19.84 -12.41 2.29
N LYS A 59 -18.67 -12.20 2.89
CA LYS A 59 -17.84 -11.02 2.64
C LYS A 59 -17.39 -11.05 1.18
N GLU A 60 -17.59 -9.95 0.48
CA GLU A 60 -17.14 -9.81 -0.90
C GLU A 60 -15.59 -9.78 -0.98
N PRO A 61 -14.99 -10.25 -2.08
CA PRO A 61 -13.56 -10.12 -2.30
C PRO A 61 -13.11 -8.65 -2.21
N LEU A 62 -11.85 -8.44 -1.80
CA LEU A 62 -11.25 -7.12 -1.78
C LEU A 62 -11.25 -6.51 -3.19
N ASN A 63 -11.76 -5.29 -3.33
CA ASN A 63 -11.80 -4.57 -4.60
C ASN A 63 -10.89 -3.34 -4.55
N LEU A 64 -9.77 -3.40 -5.28
CA LEU A 64 -8.80 -2.31 -5.40
C LEU A 64 -9.01 -1.47 -6.67
N THR A 65 -9.97 -1.81 -7.53
CA THR A 65 -10.27 -1.06 -8.76
C THR A 65 -10.59 0.40 -8.46
N GLY A 66 -10.09 1.31 -9.30
CA GLY A 66 -10.30 2.74 -9.18
C GLY A 66 -9.02 3.55 -9.20
N THR A 67 -9.12 4.81 -8.81
CA THR A 67 -8.02 5.78 -8.79
C THR A 67 -7.47 5.93 -7.37
N TRP A 68 -6.16 6.00 -7.28
CA TRP A 68 -5.38 6.13 -6.05
C TRP A 68 -4.41 7.28 -6.19
N LYS A 69 -4.27 8.12 -5.17
CA LYS A 69 -3.41 9.30 -5.21
C LYS A 69 -2.48 9.34 -4.00
N SER A 70 -1.20 9.70 -4.21
CA SER A 70 -0.27 10.00 -3.13
C SER A 70 -0.54 11.39 -2.54
N ASP A 71 0.02 11.65 -1.37
CA ASP A 71 0.06 13.01 -0.87
C ASP A 71 0.79 13.91 -1.88
N GLU A 72 0.28 15.13 -2.03
CA GLU A 72 0.85 16.12 -2.92
C GLU A 72 2.08 16.78 -2.30
N ASN A 73 3.12 16.97 -3.09
CA ASN A 73 4.31 17.67 -2.68
C ASN A 73 4.74 18.68 -3.76
N GLU A 74 4.72 19.97 -3.44
CA GLU A 74 5.08 21.08 -4.34
C GLU A 74 4.31 21.04 -5.69
N GLY A 75 3.02 20.70 -5.66
CA GLY A 75 2.17 20.62 -6.84
C GLY A 75 2.36 19.35 -7.69
N ALA A 76 3.04 18.34 -7.15
CA ALA A 76 3.25 17.07 -7.82
C ALA A 76 2.83 15.89 -6.93
N TRP A 77 2.30 14.84 -7.54
CA TRP A 77 1.92 13.58 -6.88
C TRP A 77 2.06 12.40 -7.82
N MET A 78 1.93 11.20 -7.31
CA MET A 78 1.75 10.00 -8.11
C MET A 78 0.29 9.58 -8.08
N GLU A 79 -0.24 9.20 -9.23
CA GLU A 79 -1.59 8.70 -9.38
C GLU A 79 -1.56 7.30 -9.98
N ALA A 80 -2.20 6.33 -9.34
CA ALA A 80 -2.39 5.01 -9.88
C ALA A 80 -3.85 4.80 -10.28
N THR A 81 -4.05 4.09 -11.39
CA THR A 81 -5.36 3.60 -11.82
C THR A 81 -5.30 2.09 -11.93
N ILE A 82 -6.22 1.42 -11.24
CA ILE A 82 -6.41 -0.04 -11.34
C ILE A 82 -7.73 -0.28 -12.07
N SER A 83 -7.65 -0.96 -13.21
CA SER A 83 -8.81 -1.37 -14.00
C SER A 83 -8.52 -2.72 -14.63
N ASP A 84 -9.50 -3.62 -14.58
CA ASP A 84 -9.36 -4.98 -15.05
C ASP A 84 -8.16 -5.69 -14.40
N ASN A 85 -7.21 -6.17 -15.17
CA ASN A 85 -5.99 -6.83 -14.70
C ASN A 85 -4.75 -5.95 -14.89
N VAL A 86 -4.90 -4.63 -14.89
CA VAL A 86 -3.81 -3.66 -15.13
C VAL A 86 -3.77 -2.63 -14.02
N ILE A 87 -2.55 -2.31 -13.58
CA ILE A 87 -2.24 -1.11 -12.81
C ILE A 87 -1.38 -0.18 -13.66
N SER A 88 -1.79 1.08 -13.78
CA SER A 88 -0.98 2.13 -14.39
C SER A 88 -0.68 3.22 -13.36
N ILE A 89 0.52 3.78 -13.39
CA ILE A 89 0.96 4.85 -12.49
C ILE A 89 1.56 5.97 -13.30
N ASP A 90 1.12 7.19 -13.02
CA ASP A 90 1.64 8.41 -13.62
C ASP A 90 2.25 9.33 -12.55
N TRP A 91 3.32 10.04 -12.93
CA TRP A 91 3.69 11.29 -12.31
C TRP A 91 2.74 12.38 -12.77
N VAL A 92 2.17 13.11 -11.84
CA VAL A 92 1.22 14.19 -12.13
C VAL A 92 1.77 15.50 -11.60
N THR A 93 1.75 16.55 -12.44
CA THR A 93 2.23 17.89 -12.10
C THR A 93 1.28 18.95 -12.67
N ASP A 94 1.60 20.22 -12.44
CA ASP A 94 0.87 21.36 -13.00
C ASP A 94 -0.65 21.29 -12.66
N GLU A 95 -0.96 21.04 -11.39
CA GLU A 95 -2.34 20.91 -10.90
C GLU A 95 -3.15 19.82 -11.66
N GLY A 96 -2.49 18.74 -12.04
CA GLY A 96 -3.14 17.63 -12.78
C GLY A 96 -3.13 17.74 -14.30
N LYS A 97 -2.61 18.83 -14.85
CA LYS A 97 -2.61 19.09 -16.30
C LYS A 97 -1.54 18.29 -17.06
N THR A 98 -0.44 17.93 -16.37
CA THR A 98 0.65 17.19 -16.98
C THR A 98 0.76 15.81 -16.31
N LYS A 99 0.69 14.76 -17.12
CA LYS A 99 0.91 13.37 -16.69
C LYS A 99 2.07 12.76 -17.45
N ALA A 100 2.91 12.01 -16.75
CA ALA A 100 4.02 11.27 -17.33
C ALA A 100 4.03 9.84 -16.78
N THR A 101 3.93 8.87 -17.64
CA THR A 101 3.84 7.46 -17.26
C THR A 101 5.10 7.02 -16.51
N TYR A 102 4.90 6.42 -15.34
CA TYR A 102 5.92 5.79 -14.52
C TYR A 102 5.88 4.26 -14.62
N TRP A 103 4.69 3.65 -14.60
CA TRP A 103 4.50 2.20 -14.61
C TRP A 103 3.23 1.83 -15.34
N VAL A 104 3.28 0.77 -16.10
CA VAL A 104 2.10 0.04 -16.57
C VAL A 104 2.42 -1.43 -16.43
N GLY A 105 1.58 -2.18 -15.72
CA GLY A 105 1.85 -3.59 -15.51
C GLY A 105 0.64 -4.40 -15.05
N SER A 106 0.87 -5.69 -14.81
CA SER A 106 -0.19 -6.61 -14.42
C SER A 106 -0.73 -6.32 -13.02
N TYR A 107 -2.01 -6.57 -12.83
CA TYR A 107 -2.69 -6.57 -11.55
C TYR A 107 -3.40 -7.90 -11.33
N ASP A 108 -3.03 -8.59 -10.27
CA ASP A 108 -3.70 -9.82 -9.85
C ASP A 108 -4.90 -9.46 -8.96
N VAL A 109 -6.10 -9.82 -9.43
CA VAL A 109 -7.34 -9.46 -8.73
C VAL A 109 -7.51 -10.34 -7.48
N PRO A 110 -7.71 -9.75 -6.27
CA PRO A 110 -8.00 -10.53 -5.07
C PRO A 110 -9.27 -11.37 -5.23
N THR A 111 -9.21 -12.63 -4.84
CA THR A 111 -10.36 -13.57 -4.93
C THR A 111 -11.06 -13.78 -3.59
N THR A 112 -10.51 -13.23 -2.51
CA THR A 112 -11.02 -13.38 -1.14
C THR A 112 -11.21 -12.04 -0.45
N ALA A 113 -12.08 -12.00 0.55
CA ALA A 113 -12.19 -10.87 1.46
C ALA A 113 -10.96 -10.85 2.39
N THR A 114 -10.12 -9.84 2.24
CA THR A 114 -8.92 -9.65 3.06
C THR A 114 -8.71 -8.17 3.36
N SER A 115 -8.04 -7.85 4.46
CA SER A 115 -7.61 -6.50 4.82
C SER A 115 -6.18 -6.17 4.38
N GLU A 116 -5.44 -7.18 3.91
CA GLU A 116 -4.07 -7.03 3.41
C GLU A 116 -3.92 -7.86 2.13
N TYR A 117 -3.26 -7.31 1.13
CA TYR A 117 -3.02 -7.97 -0.14
C TYR A 117 -1.71 -7.49 -0.77
N SER A 118 -0.94 -8.41 -1.34
CA SER A 118 0.28 -8.07 -2.09
C SER A 118 0.32 -8.87 -3.38
N TRP A 119 0.88 -8.25 -4.43
CA TRP A 119 1.15 -8.92 -5.70
C TRP A 119 2.42 -8.37 -6.34
N VAL A 120 2.98 -9.13 -7.26
CA VAL A 120 4.08 -8.69 -8.12
C VAL A 120 3.51 -8.36 -9.50
N SER A 121 3.64 -7.10 -9.90
CA SER A 121 3.25 -6.61 -11.21
C SER A 121 4.39 -6.78 -12.20
N ASN A 122 4.12 -7.37 -13.37
CA ASN A 122 5.06 -7.43 -14.48
C ASN A 122 4.91 -6.20 -15.36
N ASN A 123 6.01 -5.56 -15.72
CA ASN A 123 6.03 -4.36 -16.56
C ASN A 123 5.56 -4.65 -17.99
N ASP A 124 4.65 -3.84 -18.50
CA ASP A 124 4.33 -3.77 -19.91
C ASP A 124 5.31 -2.82 -20.63
N HIS A 125 6.49 -3.37 -20.98
CA HIS A 125 7.54 -2.59 -21.64
C HIS A 125 7.09 -1.99 -22.98
N GLU A 126 6.11 -2.58 -23.66
CA GLU A 126 5.57 -2.00 -24.90
C GLU A 126 4.88 -0.66 -24.65
N LYS A 127 4.23 -0.50 -23.50
CA LYS A 127 3.58 0.75 -23.10
C LYS A 127 4.53 1.75 -22.44
N THR A 128 5.60 1.28 -21.81
CA THR A 128 6.52 2.13 -21.04
C THR A 128 7.78 2.54 -21.82
N LYS A 129 8.17 1.83 -22.90
CA LYS A 129 9.43 2.03 -23.62
C LYS A 129 9.72 3.47 -24.13
N ASN A 130 8.68 4.25 -24.40
CA ASN A 130 8.80 5.63 -24.88
C ASN A 130 8.58 6.68 -23.78
N ALA A 131 8.31 6.26 -22.55
CA ALA A 131 8.05 7.17 -21.43
C ALA A 131 9.34 7.50 -20.69
N LEU A 132 9.78 8.77 -20.77
CA LEU A 132 11.04 9.24 -20.22
C LEU A 132 11.19 9.09 -18.71
N LEU A 133 10.07 9.00 -17.97
CA LEU A 133 10.04 8.89 -16.51
C LEU A 133 9.59 7.50 -16.05
N ALA A 134 9.44 6.54 -16.97
CA ALA A 134 9.08 5.19 -16.62
C ALA A 134 10.19 4.47 -15.87
N SER A 135 9.78 3.55 -14.98
CA SER A 135 10.68 2.59 -14.36
C SER A 135 11.19 1.59 -15.42
N ASN A 136 12.46 1.26 -15.35
CA ASN A 136 13.07 0.20 -16.16
C ASN A 136 13.00 -1.18 -15.49
N ASP A 137 12.41 -1.28 -14.30
CA ASP A 137 12.27 -2.56 -13.59
C ASP A 137 11.37 -3.50 -14.39
N ASP A 138 11.71 -4.78 -14.43
CA ASP A 138 10.85 -5.82 -15.06
C ASP A 138 9.63 -6.12 -14.19
N THR A 139 9.79 -6.00 -12.88
CA THR A 139 8.73 -6.29 -11.90
C THR A 139 8.67 -5.24 -10.82
N LYS A 140 7.49 -5.09 -10.21
CA LYS A 140 7.27 -4.21 -9.07
C LYS A 140 6.28 -4.83 -8.09
N GLU A 141 6.67 -4.88 -6.81
CA GLU A 141 5.81 -5.34 -5.75
C GLU A 141 4.88 -4.21 -5.29
N PHE A 142 3.61 -4.53 -5.13
CA PHE A 142 2.57 -3.69 -4.56
C PHE A 142 2.01 -4.33 -3.31
N THR A 143 1.71 -3.51 -2.30
CA THR A 143 1.08 -3.95 -1.06
C THR A 143 -0.10 -3.04 -0.73
N TYR A 144 -1.25 -3.65 -0.45
CA TYR A 144 -2.41 -2.97 0.12
C TYR A 144 -2.56 -3.38 1.58
N LYS A 145 -2.67 -2.41 2.46
CA LYS A 145 -2.89 -2.59 3.90
C LYS A 145 -3.46 -1.31 4.51
N ASN A 146 -4.46 -1.45 5.40
CA ASN A 146 -5.06 -0.33 6.12
C ASN A 146 -5.52 0.81 5.18
N ASP A 147 -6.19 0.46 4.08
CA ASP A 147 -6.68 1.39 3.05
C ASP A 147 -5.58 2.18 2.31
N ILE A 148 -4.33 1.77 2.43
CA ILE A 148 -3.18 2.32 1.74
C ILE A 148 -2.67 1.30 0.71
N LEU A 149 -2.49 1.75 -0.53
CA LEU A 149 -1.76 1.04 -1.57
C LEU A 149 -0.33 1.59 -1.61
N SER A 150 0.68 0.74 -1.49
CA SER A 150 2.08 1.16 -1.46
C SER A 150 2.95 0.38 -2.44
N PHE A 151 4.02 1.02 -2.89
CA PHE A 151 5.08 0.43 -3.73
C PHE A 151 6.36 1.24 -3.59
N THR A 152 7.48 0.68 -4.07
CA THR A 152 8.75 1.43 -4.14
C THR A 152 8.93 2.06 -5.51
N ALA A 153 9.01 3.39 -5.54
CA ALA A 153 9.41 4.14 -6.72
C ALA A 153 10.93 4.35 -6.70
N SER A 154 11.57 4.11 -7.84
CA SER A 154 13.01 4.35 -8.02
C SER A 154 13.23 5.26 -9.21
N MET A 155 14.11 6.27 -9.05
CA MET A 155 14.51 7.17 -10.12
C MET A 155 15.93 7.66 -9.88
N GLN A 156 16.81 7.50 -10.86
CA GLN A 156 18.22 7.97 -10.82
C GLN A 156 18.97 7.49 -9.56
N GLY A 157 18.76 6.23 -9.14
CA GLY A 157 19.41 5.64 -7.98
C GLY A 157 18.83 6.05 -6.61
N VAL A 158 17.77 6.84 -6.59
CA VAL A 158 17.00 7.15 -5.38
C VAL A 158 15.74 6.31 -5.37
N SER A 159 15.48 5.62 -4.26
CA SER A 159 14.26 4.83 -4.06
C SER A 159 13.47 5.38 -2.88
N LYS A 160 12.13 5.40 -3.02
CA LYS A 160 11.19 5.86 -1.99
C LYS A 160 9.95 4.97 -2.00
N VAL A 161 9.46 4.63 -0.81
CA VAL A 161 8.12 4.07 -0.68
C VAL A 161 7.10 5.16 -0.95
N VAL A 162 6.18 4.89 -1.85
CA VAL A 162 5.05 5.74 -2.19
C VAL A 162 3.80 5.11 -1.61
N GLU A 163 3.02 5.90 -0.90
CA GLU A 163 1.74 5.52 -0.31
C GLU A 163 0.62 6.25 -1.03
N LEU A 164 -0.39 5.50 -1.46
CA LEU A 164 -1.53 6.00 -2.22
C LEU A 164 -2.82 5.73 -1.46
N LYS A 165 -3.73 6.70 -1.46
CA LYS A 165 -5.07 6.61 -0.89
C LYS A 165 -6.11 6.57 -2.00
N LYS A 166 -7.13 5.75 -1.85
CA LYS A 166 -8.24 5.65 -2.83
C LYS A 166 -9.00 6.96 -2.90
N GLN A 167 -9.38 7.36 -4.13
CA GLN A 167 -10.13 8.57 -4.41
C GLN A 167 -11.63 8.30 -4.56
#